data_1a2c1a0ac92a6b8586196a217bb7235d
#
_entry.id   1a2c1a0ac92a6b8586196a217bb7235d
#
_cell.length_a   1.000
_cell.length_b   1.000
_cell.length_c   1.000
_cell.angle_alpha   90.00
_cell.angle_beta   90.00
_cell.angle_gamma   90.00
#
_symmetry.space_group_name_H-M   'P 1'
#
loop_
_entity.id
_entity.type
_entity.pdbx_description
1 polymer ?
#
loop_
_entity_poly.entity_id
_entity_poly.type
_entity_poly.pdbx_seq_one_letter_code
_entity_poly.pdbx_strand_id
1 'polypeptide(L)'
;MKNFLMVFDQIMAFTKGKAGQAAAGVIADQPERFGNCLVLELLPGSQGIYGFAVSILILIFSGLLGGSTESITFSRGLAYFAASLPVGFGGLLSAIHQGKVSAAGIQMLAKRADGFGNGMMLALMVETYALLSLIVSVFLVLFA
;
A
#
# COMPACT_ATOMS: atom_id res chain seq x y z
N MET A 1 0.41 20.24 -5.22
CA MET A 1 0.88 19.24 -4.24
C MET A 1 -0.18 18.90 -3.20
N LYS A 2 -0.86 19.86 -2.52
CA LYS A 2 -1.94 19.57 -1.54
C LYS A 2 -3.07 18.71 -2.12
N ASN A 3 -3.56 19.00 -3.34
CA ASN A 3 -4.66 18.24 -3.96
C ASN A 3 -4.28 16.79 -4.29
N PHE A 4 -3.01 16.53 -4.64
CA PHE A 4 -2.53 15.17 -4.91
C PHE A 4 -2.49 14.33 -3.62
N LEU A 5 -2.00 14.90 -2.53
CA LEU A 5 -1.98 14.24 -1.22
C LEU A 5 -3.40 13.94 -0.72
N MET A 6 -4.34 14.89 -0.88
CA MET A 6 -5.74 14.68 -0.50
C MET A 6 -6.40 13.54 -1.29
N VAL A 7 -6.15 13.44 -2.60
CA VAL A 7 -6.67 12.34 -3.43
C VAL A 7 -6.07 11.01 -2.99
N PHE A 8 -4.76 10.98 -2.71
CA PHE A 8 -4.07 9.79 -2.22
C PHE A 8 -4.63 9.32 -0.85
N ASP A 9 -4.79 10.25 0.09
CA ASP A 9 -5.39 9.96 1.41
C ASP A 9 -6.82 9.45 1.30
N GLN A 10 -7.64 10.04 0.42
CA GLN A 10 -9.01 9.59 0.19
C GLN A 10 -9.08 8.18 -0.40
N ILE A 11 -8.17 7.85 -1.32
CA ILE A 11 -8.12 6.50 -1.90
C ILE A 11 -7.66 5.47 -0.87
N MET A 12 -6.65 5.80 -0.06
CA MET A 12 -6.19 4.93 1.02
C MET A 12 -7.26 4.73 2.09
N ALA A 13 -7.97 5.80 2.47
CA ALA A 13 -9.11 5.72 3.39
C ALA A 13 -10.26 4.88 2.81
N PHE A 14 -10.53 4.99 1.51
CA PHE A 14 -11.58 4.22 0.84
C PHE A 14 -11.29 2.72 0.82
N THR A 15 -10.04 2.31 0.60
CA THR A 15 -9.65 0.90 0.54
C THR A 15 -9.69 0.22 1.90
N LYS A 16 -9.12 0.86 2.91
CA LYS A 16 -9.19 0.40 4.30
C LYS A 16 -10.61 0.49 4.85
N GLY A 17 -11.36 1.53 4.50
CA GLY A 17 -12.74 1.73 4.93
C GLY A 17 -13.66 0.56 4.55
N LYS A 18 -13.52 -0.02 3.36
CA LYS A 18 -14.33 -1.19 2.97
C LYS A 18 -14.00 -2.44 3.77
N ALA A 19 -12.71 -2.73 3.98
CA ALA A 19 -12.29 -3.86 4.79
C ALA A 19 -12.70 -3.65 6.27
N GLY A 20 -12.50 -2.45 6.82
CA GLY A 20 -12.90 -2.10 8.17
C GLY A 20 -14.41 -2.16 8.41
N GLN A 21 -15.23 -1.72 7.45
CA GLN A 21 -16.69 -1.86 7.54
C GLN A 21 -17.12 -3.33 7.57
N ALA A 22 -16.52 -4.17 6.71
CA ALA A 22 -16.78 -5.60 6.73
C ALA A 22 -16.32 -6.24 8.05
N ALA A 23 -15.15 -5.83 8.57
CA ALA A 23 -14.61 -6.30 9.84
C ALA A 23 -15.52 -5.93 11.02
N ALA A 24 -15.97 -4.67 11.09
CA ALA A 24 -16.85 -4.21 12.14
C ALA A 24 -18.16 -5.01 12.21
N GLY A 25 -18.76 -5.32 11.04
CA GLY A 25 -19.96 -6.16 10.98
C GLY A 25 -19.72 -7.57 11.50
N VAL A 26 -18.60 -8.18 11.16
CA VAL A 26 -18.27 -9.54 11.63
C VAL A 26 -17.95 -9.56 13.12
N ILE A 27 -17.19 -8.59 13.60
CA ILE A 27 -16.76 -8.52 15.02
C ILE A 27 -17.95 -8.26 15.95
N ALA A 28 -18.96 -7.52 15.47
CA ALA A 28 -20.18 -7.28 16.24
C ALA A 28 -20.92 -8.58 16.62
N ASP A 29 -20.94 -9.56 15.70
CA ASP A 29 -21.59 -10.86 15.90
C ASP A 29 -20.62 -11.92 16.43
N GLN A 30 -19.32 -11.84 16.13
CA GLN A 30 -18.28 -12.83 16.40
C GLN A 30 -17.00 -12.15 16.89
N PRO A 31 -16.97 -11.64 18.15
CA PRO A 31 -15.84 -10.89 18.71
C PRO A 31 -14.51 -11.67 18.72
N GLU A 32 -14.56 -12.99 18.82
CA GLU A 32 -13.39 -13.88 18.80
C GLU A 32 -12.61 -13.84 17.48
N ARG A 33 -13.22 -13.32 16.40
CA ARG A 33 -12.59 -13.18 15.07
C ARG A 33 -11.86 -11.87 14.87
N PHE A 34 -11.79 -11.01 15.89
CA PHE A 34 -11.15 -9.70 15.81
C PHE A 34 -9.74 -9.77 15.21
N GLY A 35 -8.89 -10.68 15.71
CA GLY A 35 -7.51 -10.81 15.24
C GLY A 35 -7.41 -11.15 13.74
N ASN A 36 -8.26 -12.07 13.28
CA ASN A 36 -8.29 -12.48 11.87
C ASN A 36 -8.80 -11.35 10.96
N CYS A 37 -9.82 -10.61 11.39
CA CYS A 37 -10.34 -9.44 10.69
C CYS A 37 -9.28 -8.34 10.60
N LEU A 38 -8.56 -8.09 11.70
CA LEU A 38 -7.50 -7.08 11.77
C LEU A 38 -6.38 -7.36 10.77
N VAL A 39 -5.93 -8.61 10.65
CA VAL A 39 -4.89 -8.98 9.68
C VAL A 39 -5.36 -8.70 8.26
N LEU A 40 -6.59 -9.10 7.89
CA LEU A 40 -7.14 -8.85 6.56
C LEU A 40 -7.35 -7.35 6.27
N GLU A 41 -7.65 -6.55 7.29
CA GLU A 41 -7.80 -5.09 7.16
C GLU A 41 -6.45 -4.39 6.97
N LEU A 42 -5.38 -4.89 7.61
CA LEU A 42 -4.05 -4.29 7.51
C LEU A 42 -3.40 -4.47 6.13
N LEU A 43 -3.69 -5.57 5.43
CA LEU A 43 -3.08 -5.88 4.14
C LEU A 43 -3.18 -4.73 3.11
N PRO A 44 -4.34 -4.09 2.87
CA PRO A 44 -4.44 -2.98 1.92
C PRO A 44 -3.68 -1.70 2.35
N GLY A 45 -2.96 -1.73 3.45
CA GLY A 45 -2.12 -0.64 3.95
C GLY A 45 -0.64 -0.77 3.62
N SER A 46 -0.18 -1.97 3.22
CA SER A 46 1.24 -2.25 2.95
C SER A 46 1.81 -1.37 1.82
N GLN A 47 1.02 -1.03 0.81
CA GLN A 47 1.44 -0.18 -0.31
C GLN A 47 1.83 1.24 0.14
N GLY A 48 1.21 1.74 1.23
CA GLY A 48 1.62 3.00 1.85
C GLY A 48 3.05 2.94 2.41
N ILE A 49 3.40 1.81 3.03
CA ILE A 49 4.76 1.56 3.55
C ILE A 49 5.76 1.49 2.39
N TYR A 50 5.39 0.88 1.26
CA TYR A 50 6.26 0.79 0.08
C TYR A 50 6.55 2.16 -0.52
N GLY A 51 5.53 3.01 -0.69
CA GLY A 51 5.71 4.39 -1.15
C GLY A 51 6.56 5.21 -0.19
N PHE A 52 6.35 5.06 1.11
CA PHE A 52 7.16 5.71 2.15
C PHE A 52 8.63 5.26 2.08
N ALA A 53 8.91 3.98 1.94
CA ALA A 53 10.27 3.45 1.81
C ALA A 53 10.99 4.03 0.58
N VAL A 54 10.34 4.08 -0.58
CA VAL A 54 10.91 4.68 -1.80
C VAL A 54 11.16 6.18 -1.60
N SER A 55 10.27 6.89 -0.91
CA SER A 55 10.46 8.31 -0.61
C SER A 55 11.68 8.56 0.26
N ILE A 56 11.90 7.72 1.28
CA ILE A 56 13.12 7.79 2.12
C ILE A 56 14.36 7.51 1.29
N LEU A 57 14.34 6.50 0.43
CA LEU A 57 15.48 6.21 -0.45
C LEU A 57 15.82 7.41 -1.35
N ILE A 58 14.83 8.06 -1.95
CA ILE A 58 15.03 9.26 -2.75
C ILE A 58 15.67 10.38 -1.91
N LEU A 59 15.21 10.60 -0.67
CA LEU A 59 15.78 11.62 0.22
C LEU A 59 17.23 11.32 0.60
N ILE A 60 17.58 10.03 0.78
CA ILE A 60 18.96 9.60 1.07
C ILE A 60 19.85 9.81 -0.15
N PHE A 61 19.46 9.25 -1.30
CA PHE A 61 20.30 9.28 -2.51
C PHE A 61 20.38 10.65 -3.18
N SER A 62 19.38 11.52 -2.95
CA SER A 62 19.44 12.92 -3.37
C SER A 62 20.36 13.79 -2.50
N GLY A 63 20.83 13.28 -1.34
CA GLY A 63 21.63 14.02 -0.39
C GLY A 63 20.84 14.99 0.50
N LEU A 64 19.52 15.09 0.31
CA LEU A 64 18.67 16.02 1.09
C LEU A 64 18.68 15.71 2.58
N LEU A 65 18.71 14.43 2.96
CA LEU A 65 18.82 14.02 4.39
C LEU A 65 20.20 14.26 4.97
N GLY A 66 21.25 14.27 4.15
CA GLY A 66 22.64 14.52 4.57
C GLY A 66 22.99 16.00 4.68
N GLY A 67 22.04 16.91 4.41
CA GLY A 67 22.29 18.35 4.43
C GLY A 67 23.28 18.81 3.35
N SER A 68 23.41 18.03 2.24
CA SER A 68 24.26 18.44 1.14
C SER A 68 23.73 19.75 0.54
N THR A 69 24.60 20.74 0.42
CA THR A 69 24.29 22.04 -0.20
C THR A 69 24.36 22.00 -1.72
N GLU A 70 24.70 20.83 -2.30
CA GLU A 70 24.71 20.67 -3.75
C GLU A 70 23.26 20.70 -4.26
N SER A 71 23.01 21.65 -5.18
CA SER A 71 21.71 21.75 -5.85
C SER A 71 21.48 20.52 -6.72
N ILE A 72 20.35 19.82 -6.50
CA ILE A 72 19.93 18.74 -7.38
C ILE A 72 19.67 19.31 -8.77
N THR A 73 20.35 18.79 -9.78
CA THR A 73 20.09 19.20 -11.16
C THR A 73 18.67 18.84 -11.57
N PHE A 74 18.07 19.62 -12.46
CA PHE A 74 16.71 19.34 -12.97
C PHE A 74 16.59 17.94 -13.55
N SER A 75 17.60 17.47 -14.28
CA SER A 75 17.66 16.13 -14.85
C SER A 75 17.59 15.05 -13.78
N ARG A 76 18.35 15.19 -12.69
CA ARG A 76 18.37 14.24 -11.59
C ARG A 76 17.05 14.25 -10.81
N GLY A 77 16.46 15.43 -10.62
CA GLY A 77 15.13 15.55 -10.01
C GLY A 77 14.04 14.87 -10.84
N LEU A 78 14.11 15.00 -12.17
CA LEU A 78 13.19 14.31 -13.08
C LEU A 78 13.37 12.79 -13.06
N ALA A 79 14.62 12.31 -12.94
CA ALA A 79 14.92 10.89 -12.80
C ALA A 79 14.29 10.30 -11.52
N TYR A 80 14.44 10.97 -10.36
CA TYR A 80 13.79 10.54 -9.11
C TYR A 80 12.27 10.59 -9.19
N PHE A 81 11.70 11.60 -9.85
CA PHE A 81 10.27 11.66 -10.11
C PHE A 81 9.80 10.44 -10.93
N ALA A 82 10.48 10.17 -12.05
CA ALA A 82 10.17 9.01 -12.88
C ALA A 82 10.33 7.67 -12.12
N ALA A 83 11.34 7.56 -11.26
CA ALA A 83 11.58 6.39 -10.41
C ALA A 83 10.47 6.13 -9.39
N SER A 84 9.76 7.18 -8.97
CA SER A 84 8.63 7.04 -8.02
C SER A 84 7.31 6.57 -8.68
N LEU A 85 7.18 6.70 -10.00
CA LEU A 85 5.93 6.40 -10.71
C LEU A 85 5.51 4.93 -10.63
N PRO A 86 6.39 3.92 -10.78
CA PRO A 86 5.97 2.52 -10.69
C PRO A 86 5.34 2.19 -9.35
N VAL A 87 5.97 2.54 -8.23
CA VAL A 87 5.41 2.27 -6.89
C VAL A 87 4.15 3.10 -6.64
N GLY A 88 4.08 4.33 -7.15
CA GLY A 88 2.91 5.19 -7.04
C GLY A 88 1.68 4.60 -7.72
N PHE A 89 1.77 4.29 -9.00
CA PHE A 89 0.65 3.73 -9.77
C PHE A 89 0.37 2.27 -9.42
N GLY A 90 1.40 1.42 -9.36
CA GLY A 90 1.25 0.00 -9.04
C GLY A 90 0.70 -0.21 -7.63
N GLY A 91 1.23 0.54 -6.65
CA GLY A 91 0.73 0.52 -5.28
C GLY A 91 -0.72 1.00 -5.17
N LEU A 92 -1.06 2.10 -5.85
CA LEU A 92 -2.41 2.65 -5.83
C LEU A 92 -3.45 1.67 -6.38
N LEU A 93 -3.20 1.12 -7.57
CA LEU A 93 -4.12 0.18 -8.21
C LEU A 93 -4.23 -1.12 -7.41
N SER A 94 -3.11 -1.64 -6.94
CA SER A 94 -3.07 -2.83 -6.08
C SER A 94 -3.86 -2.61 -4.79
N ALA A 95 -3.67 -1.50 -4.07
CA ALA A 95 -4.38 -1.21 -2.83
C ALA A 95 -5.91 -1.19 -3.01
N ILE A 96 -6.41 -0.57 -4.10
CA ILE A 96 -7.85 -0.51 -4.39
C ILE A 96 -8.44 -1.92 -4.56
N HIS A 97 -7.75 -2.79 -5.28
CA HIS A 97 -8.23 -4.15 -5.53
C HIS A 97 -8.06 -5.03 -4.30
N GLN A 98 -6.95 -4.91 -3.60
CA GLN A 98 -6.69 -5.65 -2.36
C GLN A 98 -7.70 -5.33 -1.26
N GLY A 99 -8.10 -4.05 -1.11
CA GLY A 99 -9.15 -3.67 -0.16
C GLY A 99 -10.50 -4.34 -0.43
N LYS A 100 -10.85 -4.53 -1.71
CA LYS A 100 -12.06 -5.27 -2.10
C LYS A 100 -11.94 -6.77 -1.79
N VAL A 101 -10.79 -7.37 -2.10
CA VAL A 101 -10.52 -8.80 -1.83
C VAL A 101 -10.46 -9.06 -0.34
N SER A 102 -9.82 -8.18 0.45
CA SER A 102 -9.80 -8.28 1.91
C SER A 102 -11.20 -8.21 2.52
N ALA A 103 -12.04 -7.28 2.06
CA ALA A 103 -13.43 -7.20 2.51
C ALA A 103 -14.21 -8.49 2.21
N ALA A 104 -14.02 -9.06 1.01
CA ALA A 104 -14.62 -10.35 0.65
C ALA A 104 -14.07 -11.51 1.51
N GLY A 105 -12.77 -11.51 1.82
CA GLY A 105 -12.13 -12.46 2.73
C GLY A 105 -12.70 -12.42 4.15
N ILE A 106 -12.98 -11.21 4.66
CA ILE A 106 -13.64 -11.02 5.97
C ILE A 106 -15.07 -11.57 5.95
N GLN A 107 -15.81 -11.34 4.87
CA GLN A 107 -17.15 -11.92 4.72
C GLN A 107 -17.13 -13.46 4.59
N MET A 108 -16.08 -14.00 3.97
CA MET A 108 -15.85 -15.45 3.91
C MET A 108 -15.56 -16.01 5.31
N LEU A 109 -14.72 -15.33 6.08
CA LEU A 109 -14.41 -15.67 7.46
C LEU A 109 -15.69 -15.70 8.32
N ALA A 110 -16.63 -14.78 8.14
CA ALA A 110 -17.89 -14.76 8.87
C ALA A 110 -18.72 -16.04 8.67
N LYS A 111 -18.63 -16.64 7.49
CA LYS A 111 -19.40 -17.85 7.13
C LYS A 111 -18.68 -19.16 7.45
N ARG A 112 -17.35 -19.14 7.44
CA ARG A 112 -16.52 -20.34 7.56
C ARG A 112 -15.26 -20.03 8.35
N ALA A 113 -14.93 -20.84 9.36
CA ALA A 113 -13.75 -20.63 10.18
C ALA A 113 -12.42 -20.76 9.38
N ASP A 114 -12.38 -21.65 8.38
CA ASP A 114 -11.24 -21.84 7.47
C ASP A 114 -11.14 -20.74 6.40
N GLY A 115 -12.11 -19.84 6.31
CA GLY A 115 -12.16 -18.73 5.34
C GLY A 115 -11.03 -17.72 5.50
N PHE A 116 -10.42 -17.62 6.68
CA PHE A 116 -9.31 -16.69 6.94
C PHE A 116 -8.11 -16.96 6.02
N GLY A 117 -7.60 -18.19 6.01
CA GLY A 117 -6.44 -18.54 5.18
C GLY A 117 -6.68 -18.30 3.70
N ASN A 118 -7.86 -18.70 3.22
CA ASN A 118 -8.24 -18.50 1.82
C ASN A 118 -8.37 -17.01 1.47
N GLY A 119 -9.01 -16.20 2.32
CA GLY A 119 -9.13 -14.76 2.14
C GLY A 119 -7.78 -14.05 2.14
N MET A 120 -6.88 -14.44 3.05
CA MET A 120 -5.52 -13.92 3.13
C MET A 120 -4.71 -14.25 1.87
N MET A 121 -4.74 -15.51 1.41
CA MET A 121 -4.03 -15.90 0.18
C MET A 121 -4.49 -15.12 -1.04
N LEU A 122 -5.80 -14.93 -1.19
CA LEU A 122 -6.35 -14.14 -2.30
C LEU A 122 -5.91 -12.67 -2.22
N ALA A 123 -5.87 -12.08 -1.03
CA ALA A 123 -5.40 -10.70 -0.84
C ALA A 123 -3.90 -10.57 -1.13
N LEU A 124 -3.06 -11.52 -0.71
CA LEU A 124 -1.62 -11.55 -0.98
C LEU A 124 -1.32 -11.68 -2.48
N MET A 125 -2.14 -12.41 -3.25
CA MET A 125 -1.98 -12.49 -4.70
C MET A 125 -2.11 -11.12 -5.38
N VAL A 126 -2.98 -10.25 -4.86
CA VAL A 126 -3.10 -8.87 -5.38
C VAL A 126 -1.89 -8.03 -4.97
N GLU A 127 -1.32 -8.27 -3.79
CA GLU A 127 -0.15 -7.54 -3.29
C GLU A 127 1.11 -7.75 -4.13
N THR A 128 1.24 -8.90 -4.80
CA THR A 128 2.42 -9.21 -5.62
C THR A 128 2.71 -8.13 -6.66
N TYR A 129 1.70 -7.51 -7.24
CA TYR A 129 1.87 -6.43 -8.22
C TYR A 129 2.44 -5.14 -7.58
N ALA A 130 2.05 -4.85 -6.34
CA ALA A 130 2.65 -3.73 -5.59
C ALA A 130 4.12 -4.01 -5.26
N LEU A 131 4.46 -5.25 -4.88
CA LEU A 131 5.85 -5.65 -4.63
C LEU A 131 6.72 -5.55 -5.90
N LEU A 132 6.22 -5.99 -7.04
CA LEU A 132 6.94 -5.83 -8.31
C LEU A 132 7.17 -4.37 -8.64
N SER A 133 6.17 -3.51 -8.46
CA SER A 133 6.31 -2.06 -8.70
C SER A 133 7.27 -1.39 -7.69
N LEU A 134 7.29 -1.84 -6.44
CA LEU A 134 8.27 -1.42 -5.43
C LEU A 134 9.70 -1.75 -5.89
N ILE A 135 9.94 -3.00 -6.29
CA ILE A 135 11.26 -3.45 -6.75
C ILE A 135 11.74 -2.57 -7.93
N VAL A 136 10.89 -2.35 -8.93
CA VAL A 136 11.23 -1.49 -10.07
C VAL A 136 11.59 -0.07 -9.61
N SER A 137 10.79 0.54 -8.72
CA SER A 137 11.07 1.88 -8.20
C SER A 137 12.39 1.93 -7.43
N VAL A 138 12.68 0.93 -6.59
CA VAL A 138 13.95 0.86 -5.85
C VAL A 138 15.14 0.81 -6.83
N PHE A 139 15.09 -0.05 -7.84
CA PHE A 139 16.16 -0.11 -8.84
C PHE A 139 16.31 1.22 -9.58
N LEU A 140 15.23 1.85 -10.00
CA LEU A 140 15.30 3.13 -10.68
C LEU A 140 15.91 4.24 -9.80
N VAL A 141 15.62 4.25 -8.49
CA VAL A 141 16.23 5.21 -7.55
C VAL A 141 17.72 4.96 -7.38
N LEU A 142 18.15 3.68 -7.34
CA LEU A 142 19.56 3.32 -7.16
C LEU A 142 20.42 3.73 -8.36
N PHE A 143 19.85 3.80 -9.56
CA PHE A 143 20.55 4.13 -10.80
C PHE A 143 20.24 5.54 -11.33
N ALA A 144 19.46 6.36 -10.61
CA ALA A 144 19.18 7.76 -10.93
C ALA A 144 20.27 8.68 -10.36
#